data_b30db105ab8b73d2facd73d118bfbe73
#
_entry.id   b30db105ab8b73d2facd73d118bfbe73
#
_cell.length_a   1.000
_cell.length_b   1.000
_cell.length_c   1.000
_cell.angle_alpha   90.00
_cell.angle_beta   90.00
_cell.angle_gamma   90.00
#
_symmetry.space_group_name_H-M   'P 1'
#
loop_
_entity.id
_entity.type
_entity.pdbx_description
1 polymer ?
#
loop_
_entity_poly.entity_id
_entity_poly.type
_entity_poly.pdbx_seq_one_letter_code
_entity_poly.pdbx_strand_id
1 'polypeptide(L)'
;MAFWDALEQFGERTALITETGEHIAYRALLAQADEIGRAAERRHLVFLMCRNCADAVAGYIGFLRHGVVPVLLTENLDKALLQNLMEAYRPAYFYLPAEKTLDRDREKVWGNGRYTLFRLSYEQDYTLAEELAVLLTTSGSTGSPKLVRQSVKNVEANTRSIVEYLGIVPEDKAITTLPMQYTYGLSILQSHLYAGASIILTDKTFMDKSFWMLLREQGATTFGGVPYIYEMLKKLRFGRMELPSLRYLTQAGGKLSKELAEEFSQICEEKGMKLIVMYGQTEATARMAYLPWEYAKSKAGSMGIAIPGGEFWLADTEGQPVLEPEVTGELVYKGENVTLGYAENRFDLSKPDENQGQLFTGDMAKRDADGFYYIVGRKKRFLKLFGSRVNLDEVEGLLNKAGVPCACAGADDQLDIYITDEGKLEEAERFMKAHTAINPNGFKLHVIAEIPRSDSGKVLYSALGA
;
A
#
# COMPACT_ATOMS: atom_id res chain seq x y z
N MET A 1 22.93 11.17 -1.77
CA MET A 1 22.78 10.53 -3.11
C MET A 1 21.52 9.71 -3.00
N ALA A 2 20.56 9.95 -3.89
CA ALA A 2 19.31 9.20 -3.85
C ALA A 2 19.54 7.71 -4.20
N PHE A 3 18.70 6.81 -3.70
CA PHE A 3 18.93 5.36 -3.88
C PHE A 3 19.00 4.95 -5.35
N TRP A 4 18.22 5.59 -6.22
CA TRP A 4 18.21 5.30 -7.66
C TRP A 4 19.48 5.70 -8.40
N ASP A 5 20.28 6.60 -7.83
CA ASP A 5 21.62 6.92 -8.35
C ASP A 5 22.64 5.84 -7.92
N ALA A 6 22.46 5.28 -6.71
CA ALA A 6 23.34 4.25 -6.18
C ALA A 6 23.19 2.88 -6.87
N LEU A 7 22.16 2.67 -7.70
CA LEU A 7 21.92 1.39 -8.38
C LEU A 7 23.04 0.99 -9.37
N GLU A 8 23.83 1.95 -9.85
CA GLU A 8 24.95 1.71 -10.77
C GLU A 8 26.00 0.74 -10.18
N GLN A 9 26.18 0.76 -8.85
CA GLN A 9 27.15 -0.11 -8.16
C GLN A 9 26.86 -1.62 -8.36
N PHE A 10 25.63 -2.00 -8.72
CA PHE A 10 25.24 -3.40 -8.86
C PHE A 10 25.51 -3.99 -10.25
N GLY A 11 25.83 -3.16 -11.25
CA GLY A 11 26.35 -3.55 -12.56
C GLY A 11 25.60 -4.73 -13.23
N GLU A 12 26.25 -5.89 -13.30
CA GLU A 12 25.75 -7.10 -13.97
C GLU A 12 24.82 -7.95 -13.09
N ARG A 13 24.59 -7.61 -11.82
CA ARG A 13 23.61 -8.34 -11.01
C ARG A 13 22.22 -8.23 -11.64
N THR A 14 21.43 -9.28 -11.52
CA THR A 14 20.03 -9.27 -11.99
C THR A 14 19.21 -8.30 -11.15
N ALA A 15 18.60 -7.29 -11.79
CA ALA A 15 17.66 -6.38 -11.16
C ALA A 15 16.22 -6.89 -11.29
N LEU A 16 15.83 -7.31 -12.49
CA LEU A 16 14.48 -7.74 -12.79
C LEU A 16 14.49 -9.11 -13.46
N ILE A 17 13.47 -9.90 -13.16
CA ILE A 17 13.17 -11.18 -13.81
C ILE A 17 11.75 -11.07 -14.36
N THR A 18 11.58 -11.24 -15.66
CA THR A 18 10.26 -11.12 -16.32
C THR A 18 9.42 -12.39 -16.13
N GLU A 19 8.13 -12.33 -16.48
CA GLU A 19 7.24 -13.50 -16.50
C GLU A 19 7.74 -14.64 -17.40
N THR A 20 8.51 -14.32 -18.43
CA THR A 20 9.10 -15.30 -19.35
C THR A 20 10.43 -15.87 -18.85
N GLY A 21 10.90 -15.44 -17.68
CA GLY A 21 12.17 -15.86 -17.08
C GLY A 21 13.40 -15.13 -17.65
N GLU A 22 13.22 -14.04 -18.41
CA GLU A 22 14.33 -13.20 -18.86
C GLU A 22 14.91 -12.43 -17.66
N HIS A 23 16.25 -12.46 -17.54
CA HIS A 23 16.99 -11.74 -16.52
C HIS A 23 17.52 -10.41 -17.07
N ILE A 24 17.13 -9.31 -16.46
CA ILE A 24 17.58 -7.94 -16.83
C ILE A 24 18.56 -7.48 -15.75
N ALA A 25 19.81 -7.24 -16.14
CA ALA A 25 20.84 -6.72 -15.23
C ALA A 25 20.55 -5.26 -14.84
N TYR A 26 21.08 -4.83 -13.67
CA TYR A 26 20.99 -3.43 -13.23
C TYR A 26 21.49 -2.46 -14.32
N ARG A 27 22.64 -2.77 -14.95
CA ARG A 27 23.17 -1.93 -16.04
C ARG A 27 22.19 -1.79 -17.21
N ALA A 28 21.53 -2.87 -17.61
CA ALA A 28 20.55 -2.85 -18.70
C ALA A 28 19.29 -2.05 -18.30
N LEU A 29 18.79 -2.27 -17.08
CA LEU A 29 17.67 -1.49 -16.52
C LEU A 29 17.99 0.00 -16.52
N LEU A 30 19.17 0.39 -16.04
CA LEU A 30 19.58 1.80 -15.96
C LEU A 30 19.80 2.43 -17.31
N ALA A 31 20.34 1.68 -18.28
CA ALA A 31 20.48 2.17 -19.66
C ALA A 31 19.11 2.52 -20.26
N GLN A 32 18.13 1.64 -20.15
CA GLN A 32 16.75 1.90 -20.59
C GLN A 32 16.10 3.04 -19.79
N ALA A 33 16.28 3.07 -18.47
CA ALA A 33 15.76 4.12 -17.61
C ALA A 33 16.30 5.50 -18.02
N ASP A 34 17.59 5.60 -18.30
CA ASP A 34 18.23 6.85 -18.71
C ASP A 34 17.78 7.31 -20.11
N GLU A 35 17.51 6.39 -21.03
CA GLU A 35 16.90 6.74 -22.34
C GLU A 35 15.51 7.36 -22.15
N ILE A 36 14.67 6.75 -21.31
CA ILE A 36 13.33 7.26 -21.02
C ILE A 36 13.41 8.61 -20.31
N GLY A 37 14.26 8.72 -19.29
CA GLY A 37 14.38 9.93 -18.49
C GLY A 37 14.89 11.13 -19.27
N ARG A 38 15.86 10.92 -20.22
CA ARG A 38 16.38 11.99 -21.10
C ARG A 38 15.35 12.50 -22.10
N ALA A 39 14.32 11.71 -22.41
CA ALA A 39 13.27 12.12 -23.33
C ALA A 39 12.23 13.06 -22.68
N ALA A 40 12.32 13.28 -21.39
CA ALA A 40 11.49 14.22 -20.64
C ALA A 40 12.33 15.33 -19.99
N GLU A 41 11.77 16.52 -19.94
CA GLU A 41 12.40 17.66 -19.31
C GLU A 41 12.36 17.56 -17.78
N ARG A 42 13.48 17.91 -17.14
CA ARG A 42 13.61 17.94 -15.66
C ARG A 42 12.56 18.88 -15.05
N ARG A 43 12.07 18.51 -13.86
CA ARG A 43 11.07 19.26 -13.07
C ARG A 43 9.76 19.45 -13.82
N HIS A 44 9.39 18.45 -14.64
CA HIS A 44 8.07 18.31 -15.22
C HIS A 44 7.31 17.13 -14.62
N LEU A 45 5.99 17.21 -14.66
CA LEU A 45 5.12 16.15 -14.20
C LEU A 45 4.87 15.13 -15.31
N VAL A 46 5.01 13.85 -14.99
CA VAL A 46 4.66 12.74 -15.88
C VAL A 46 3.60 11.85 -15.24
N PHE A 47 2.54 11.55 -15.98
CA PHE A 47 1.62 10.48 -15.59
C PHE A 47 2.18 9.15 -16.08
N LEU A 48 2.36 8.19 -15.19
CA LEU A 48 2.87 6.86 -15.47
C LEU A 48 1.78 5.82 -15.22
N MET A 49 1.28 5.19 -16.29
CA MET A 49 0.41 4.02 -16.17
C MET A 49 1.24 2.78 -15.83
N CYS A 50 1.00 2.23 -14.65
CA CYS A 50 1.79 1.17 -14.05
C CYS A 50 1.26 -0.22 -14.42
N ARG A 51 2.21 -1.12 -14.71
CA ARG A 51 2.10 -2.57 -14.72
C ARG A 51 3.29 -3.15 -13.96
N ASN A 52 3.18 -4.37 -13.48
CA ASN A 52 4.33 -5.08 -12.91
C ASN A 52 5.25 -5.62 -14.02
N CYS A 53 5.82 -4.73 -14.83
CA CYS A 53 6.69 -5.07 -15.96
C CYS A 53 7.95 -4.20 -15.99
N ALA A 54 8.97 -4.68 -16.73
CA ALA A 54 10.27 -4.03 -16.80
C ALA A 54 10.21 -2.59 -17.34
N ASP A 55 9.36 -2.34 -18.33
CA ASP A 55 9.23 -1.02 -18.94
C ASP A 55 8.64 0.01 -17.96
N ALA A 56 7.66 -0.37 -17.15
CA ALA A 56 7.10 0.53 -16.13
C ALA A 56 8.12 0.83 -15.02
N VAL A 57 8.90 -0.18 -14.59
CA VAL A 57 9.99 0.00 -13.62
C VAL A 57 11.09 0.88 -14.20
N ALA A 58 11.50 0.66 -15.45
CA ALA A 58 12.50 1.49 -16.12
C ALA A 58 12.03 2.95 -16.25
N GLY A 59 10.76 3.18 -16.61
CA GLY A 59 10.17 4.51 -16.64
C GLY A 59 10.21 5.19 -15.28
N TYR A 60 9.77 4.48 -14.21
CA TYR A 60 9.80 5.00 -12.84
C TYR A 60 11.21 5.41 -12.40
N ILE A 61 12.19 4.52 -12.54
CA ILE A 61 13.58 4.80 -12.19
C ILE A 61 14.17 5.92 -13.06
N GLY A 62 13.88 5.92 -14.38
CA GLY A 62 14.37 6.92 -15.31
C GLY A 62 13.87 8.33 -15.00
N PHE A 63 12.59 8.48 -14.68
CA PHE A 63 12.03 9.77 -14.28
C PHE A 63 12.67 10.29 -12.99
N LEU A 64 12.81 9.44 -11.98
CA LEU A 64 13.46 9.85 -10.72
C LEU A 64 14.91 10.26 -10.94
N ARG A 65 15.70 9.50 -11.70
CA ARG A 65 17.12 9.80 -12.00
C ARG A 65 17.30 11.12 -12.75
N HIS A 66 16.35 11.47 -13.61
CA HIS A 66 16.40 12.71 -14.40
C HIS A 66 15.59 13.86 -13.78
N GLY A 67 15.10 13.69 -12.54
CA GLY A 67 14.38 14.73 -11.80
C GLY A 67 13.03 15.10 -12.41
N VAL A 68 12.42 14.19 -13.17
CA VAL A 68 11.03 14.25 -13.62
C VAL A 68 10.17 13.66 -12.52
N VAL A 69 8.99 14.23 -12.23
CA VAL A 69 8.14 13.80 -11.12
C VAL A 69 7.01 12.90 -11.62
N PRO A 70 7.06 11.58 -11.35
CA PRO A 70 5.98 10.68 -11.75
C PRO A 70 4.78 10.73 -10.80
N VAL A 71 3.57 10.69 -11.38
CA VAL A 71 2.32 10.29 -10.73
C VAL A 71 2.04 8.85 -11.13
N LEU A 72 2.02 7.95 -10.16
CA LEU A 72 1.79 6.53 -10.43
C LEU A 72 0.30 6.22 -10.48
N LEU A 73 -0.17 5.74 -11.62
CA LEU A 73 -1.58 5.46 -11.90
C LEU A 73 -1.77 3.99 -12.29
N THR A 74 -2.91 3.42 -11.90
CA THR A 74 -3.30 2.11 -12.43
C THR A 74 -3.65 2.19 -13.91
N GLU A 75 -3.31 1.19 -14.69
CA GLU A 75 -3.68 1.12 -16.12
C GLU A 75 -5.20 1.01 -16.33
N ASN A 76 -5.93 0.56 -15.32
CA ASN A 76 -7.38 0.39 -15.34
C ASN A 76 -8.12 1.55 -14.66
N LEU A 77 -7.47 2.72 -14.57
CA LEU A 77 -8.09 3.90 -14.00
C LEU A 77 -9.36 4.29 -14.78
N ASP A 78 -10.41 4.59 -14.07
CA ASP A 78 -11.65 5.08 -14.65
C ASP A 78 -11.41 6.32 -15.53
N LYS A 79 -12.07 6.39 -16.70
CA LYS A 79 -11.83 7.46 -17.68
C LYS A 79 -12.19 8.84 -17.14
N ALA A 80 -13.27 8.97 -16.36
CA ALA A 80 -13.68 10.25 -15.80
C ALA A 80 -12.69 10.70 -14.72
N LEU A 81 -12.21 9.77 -13.89
CA LEU A 81 -11.18 10.08 -12.90
C LEU A 81 -9.85 10.44 -13.56
N LEU A 82 -9.45 9.74 -14.63
CA LEU A 82 -8.26 10.12 -15.40
C LEU A 82 -8.40 11.52 -15.98
N GLN A 83 -9.55 11.86 -16.55
CA GLN A 83 -9.79 13.20 -17.09
C GLN A 83 -9.73 14.27 -15.98
N ASN A 84 -10.34 14.02 -14.83
CA ASN A 84 -10.26 14.92 -13.68
C ASN A 84 -8.82 15.15 -13.21
N LEU A 85 -8.00 14.08 -13.13
CA LEU A 85 -6.58 14.19 -12.81
C LEU A 85 -5.81 14.99 -13.88
N MET A 86 -6.08 14.72 -15.17
CA MET A 86 -5.45 15.46 -16.28
C MET A 86 -5.76 16.97 -16.24
N GLU A 87 -6.97 17.35 -15.89
CA GLU A 87 -7.40 18.76 -15.79
C GLU A 87 -6.81 19.43 -14.54
N ALA A 88 -6.82 18.72 -13.40
CA ALA A 88 -6.32 19.25 -12.14
C ALA A 88 -4.79 19.45 -12.15
N TYR A 89 -4.05 18.52 -12.76
CA TYR A 89 -2.58 18.50 -12.68
C TYR A 89 -1.87 18.91 -13.94
N ARG A 90 -2.50 18.85 -15.11
CA ARG A 90 -1.93 19.22 -16.42
C ARG A 90 -0.50 18.67 -16.61
N PRO A 91 -0.30 17.33 -16.61
CA PRO A 91 1.03 16.76 -16.75
C PRO A 91 1.64 17.12 -18.10
N ALA A 92 2.94 17.41 -18.13
CA ALA A 92 3.66 17.67 -19.39
C ALA A 92 3.86 16.39 -20.19
N TYR A 93 3.90 15.24 -19.53
CA TYR A 93 4.18 13.95 -20.17
C TYR A 93 3.21 12.87 -19.71
N PHE A 94 3.01 11.87 -20.59
CA PHE A 94 2.27 10.66 -20.27
C PHE A 94 3.03 9.43 -20.77
N TYR A 95 3.39 8.54 -19.84
CA TYR A 95 4.07 7.29 -20.11
C TYR A 95 3.11 6.12 -19.89
N LEU A 96 2.78 5.38 -20.95
CA LEU A 96 1.75 4.36 -20.94
C LEU A 96 2.07 3.18 -21.86
N PRO A 97 1.41 2.00 -21.64
CA PRO A 97 1.51 0.86 -22.54
C PRO A 97 1.15 1.24 -23.98
N ALA A 98 1.91 0.73 -24.96
CA ALA A 98 1.82 1.16 -26.37
C ALA A 98 0.45 0.89 -27.02
N GLU A 99 -0.29 -0.10 -26.51
CA GLU A 99 -1.64 -0.42 -26.98
C GLU A 99 -2.74 0.49 -26.39
N LYS A 100 -2.42 1.26 -25.36
CA LYS A 100 -3.37 2.23 -24.77
C LYS A 100 -3.40 3.50 -25.64
N THR A 101 -4.59 4.05 -25.76
CA THR A 101 -4.81 5.30 -26.50
C THR A 101 -5.13 6.44 -25.53
N LEU A 102 -4.68 7.62 -25.88
CA LEU A 102 -5.01 8.85 -25.18
C LEU A 102 -5.74 9.77 -26.16
N ASP A 103 -6.94 10.19 -25.82
CA ASP A 103 -7.75 11.09 -26.64
C ASP A 103 -7.38 12.56 -26.35
N ARG A 104 -6.18 12.95 -26.83
CA ARG A 104 -5.64 14.30 -26.66
C ARG A 104 -4.49 14.55 -27.63
N ASP A 105 -4.26 15.82 -27.99
CA ASP A 105 -3.10 16.25 -28.76
C ASP A 105 -1.80 15.91 -28.03
N ARG A 106 -0.92 15.20 -28.72
CA ARG A 106 0.32 14.66 -28.16
C ARG A 106 1.39 14.45 -29.22
N GLU A 107 2.62 14.53 -28.79
CA GLU A 107 3.80 14.19 -29.58
C GLU A 107 4.48 12.95 -28.96
N LYS A 108 4.81 11.94 -29.76
CA LYS A 108 5.61 10.81 -29.30
C LYS A 108 7.07 11.23 -29.19
N VAL A 109 7.63 11.24 -27.97
CA VAL A 109 9.04 11.60 -27.73
C VAL A 109 9.94 10.40 -27.46
N TRP A 110 9.35 9.25 -27.05
CA TRP A 110 10.08 7.99 -26.89
C TRP A 110 9.12 6.80 -27.03
N GLY A 111 9.64 5.61 -27.36
CA GLY A 111 8.87 4.36 -27.32
C GLY A 111 9.66 3.18 -27.85
N ASN A 112 9.42 2.00 -27.28
CA ASN A 112 10.07 0.73 -27.61
C ASN A 112 9.10 -0.35 -28.14
N GLY A 113 7.88 0.02 -28.49
CA GLY A 113 6.83 -0.90 -28.95
C GLY A 113 6.00 -1.52 -27.82
N ARG A 114 6.45 -1.48 -26.56
CA ARG A 114 5.71 -1.95 -25.37
C ARG A 114 5.18 -0.79 -24.55
N TYR A 115 5.95 0.28 -24.42
CA TYR A 115 5.56 1.53 -23.77
C TYR A 115 5.90 2.72 -24.65
N THR A 116 5.16 3.81 -24.45
CA THR A 116 5.36 5.06 -25.18
C THR A 116 5.31 6.24 -24.22
N LEU A 117 6.25 7.17 -24.36
CA LEU A 117 6.24 8.46 -23.71
C LEU A 117 5.72 9.52 -24.68
N PHE A 118 4.65 10.18 -24.32
CA PHE A 118 4.09 11.29 -25.04
C PHE A 118 4.35 12.59 -24.33
N ARG A 119 4.71 13.64 -25.04
CA ARG A 119 4.60 15.01 -24.61
C ARG A 119 3.19 15.51 -24.89
N LEU A 120 2.59 16.18 -23.91
CA LEU A 120 1.24 16.73 -24.01
C LEU A 120 1.29 18.22 -24.28
N SER A 121 0.25 18.77 -24.91
CA SER A 121 0.15 20.19 -25.30
C SER A 121 -0.32 21.12 -24.16
N TYR A 122 -0.08 20.72 -22.88
CA TYR A 122 -0.32 21.60 -21.75
C TYR A 122 0.82 22.62 -21.61
N GLU A 123 0.45 23.87 -21.40
CA GLU A 123 1.38 24.88 -20.92
C GLU A 123 1.66 24.64 -19.44
N GLN A 124 2.93 24.62 -19.08
CA GLN A 124 3.32 24.48 -17.67
C GLN A 124 3.20 25.81 -16.96
N ASP A 125 2.03 26.06 -16.36
CA ASP A 125 1.66 27.27 -15.60
C ASP A 125 1.90 27.12 -14.08
N TYR A 126 2.73 26.12 -13.67
CA TYR A 126 3.01 25.81 -12.28
C TYR A 126 4.46 25.36 -12.08
N THR A 127 4.89 25.35 -10.83
CA THR A 127 6.21 24.86 -10.40
C THR A 127 6.09 23.69 -9.46
N LEU A 128 7.15 22.90 -9.34
CA LEU A 128 7.24 21.77 -8.41
C LEU A 128 8.21 22.11 -7.28
N ALA A 129 7.87 21.80 -6.03
CA ALA A 129 8.78 21.90 -4.89
C ALA A 129 10.07 21.12 -5.20
N GLU A 130 11.23 21.67 -4.88
CA GLU A 130 12.52 21.09 -5.27
C GLU A 130 12.71 19.67 -4.74
N GLU A 131 12.25 19.38 -3.53
CA GLU A 131 12.33 18.09 -2.86
C GLU A 131 11.31 17.07 -3.38
N LEU A 132 10.26 17.49 -4.12
CA LEU A 132 9.20 16.59 -4.60
C LEU A 132 9.74 15.55 -5.58
N ALA A 133 9.57 14.27 -5.26
CA ALA A 133 10.08 13.14 -6.04
C ALA A 133 8.98 12.33 -6.73
N VAL A 134 7.90 12.01 -6.04
CA VAL A 134 6.84 11.14 -6.56
C VAL A 134 5.49 11.49 -5.96
N LEU A 135 4.44 11.24 -6.72
CA LEU A 135 3.06 11.45 -6.32
C LEU A 135 2.28 10.13 -6.40
N LEU A 136 1.55 9.81 -5.34
CA LEU A 136 0.73 8.61 -5.26
C LEU A 136 -0.73 8.98 -5.02
N THR A 137 -1.64 8.21 -5.63
CA THR A 137 -3.06 8.27 -5.27
C THR A 137 -3.28 7.61 -3.92
N THR A 138 -4.21 8.15 -3.12
CA THR A 138 -4.71 7.43 -1.95
C THR A 138 -5.79 6.46 -2.34
N SER A 139 -5.90 5.34 -1.63
CA SER A 139 -6.98 4.35 -1.79
C SER A 139 -8.34 4.85 -1.28
N GLY A 140 -8.45 6.11 -0.94
CA GLY A 140 -9.67 6.75 -0.46
C GLY A 140 -10.51 7.26 -1.62
N SER A 141 -11.34 6.54 -2.06
CA SER A 141 -12.68 6.44 -2.64
C SER A 141 -13.54 7.70 -2.83
N THR A 142 -13.00 8.89 -2.89
CA THR A 142 -13.88 10.09 -2.94
C THR A 142 -14.00 10.75 -4.31
N GLY A 143 -13.49 10.13 -5.38
CA GLY A 143 -13.51 10.75 -6.72
C GLY A 143 -12.70 12.05 -6.81
N SER A 144 -12.06 12.44 -5.71
CA SER A 144 -11.20 13.62 -5.65
C SER A 144 -9.83 13.31 -6.22
N PRO A 145 -9.23 14.18 -7.03
CA PRO A 145 -7.89 14.00 -7.60
C PRO A 145 -6.77 14.22 -6.56
N LYS A 146 -6.96 13.83 -5.31
CA LYS A 146 -6.03 14.08 -4.21
C LYS A 146 -4.82 13.14 -4.30
N LEU A 147 -3.62 13.71 -4.38
CA LEU A 147 -2.34 13.01 -4.44
C LEU A 147 -1.51 13.27 -3.17
N VAL A 148 -0.76 12.25 -2.75
CA VAL A 148 0.24 12.36 -1.67
C VAL A 148 1.57 12.78 -2.28
N ARG A 149 2.18 13.84 -1.74
CA ARG A 149 3.45 14.41 -2.17
C ARG A 149 4.60 13.79 -1.39
N GLN A 150 5.44 13.00 -2.06
CA GLN A 150 6.61 12.35 -1.44
C GLN A 150 7.89 13.01 -1.91
N SER A 151 8.77 13.34 -0.97
CA SER A 151 10.10 13.87 -1.29
C SER A 151 11.12 12.74 -1.53
N VAL A 152 12.27 13.12 -2.12
CA VAL A 152 13.44 12.23 -2.22
C VAL A 152 13.81 11.68 -0.84
N LYS A 153 13.84 12.55 0.18
CA LYS A 153 14.17 12.18 1.57
C LYS A 153 13.18 11.15 2.14
N ASN A 154 11.89 11.34 1.91
CA ASN A 154 10.86 10.41 2.40
C ASN A 154 11.05 9.00 1.81
N VAL A 155 11.22 8.92 0.48
CA VAL A 155 11.42 7.66 -0.23
C VAL A 155 12.70 6.96 0.25
N GLU A 156 13.80 7.69 0.37
CA GLU A 156 15.09 7.13 0.80
C GLU A 156 15.04 6.63 2.24
N ALA A 157 14.52 7.44 3.18
CA ALA A 157 14.41 7.07 4.59
C ALA A 157 13.58 5.80 4.80
N ASN A 158 12.41 5.71 4.14
CA ASN A 158 11.57 4.52 4.23
C ASN A 158 12.24 3.29 3.61
N THR A 159 12.85 3.45 2.42
CA THR A 159 13.54 2.36 1.71
C THR A 159 14.67 1.77 2.56
N ARG A 160 15.54 2.62 3.11
CA ARG A 160 16.67 2.22 3.98
C ARG A 160 16.17 1.49 5.23
N SER A 161 15.16 2.05 5.90
CA SER A 161 14.57 1.45 7.09
C SER A 161 14.00 0.06 6.81
N ILE A 162 13.30 -0.12 5.66
CA ILE A 162 12.75 -1.42 5.26
C ILE A 162 13.86 -2.46 5.04
N VAL A 163 14.92 -2.09 4.35
CA VAL A 163 16.07 -2.99 4.13
C VAL A 163 16.68 -3.43 5.46
N GLU A 164 16.81 -2.49 6.41
CA GLU A 164 17.38 -2.76 7.73
C GLU A 164 16.54 -3.78 8.53
N TYR A 165 15.24 -3.51 8.77
CA TYR A 165 14.47 -4.38 9.65
C TYR A 165 14.02 -5.71 9.00
N LEU A 166 13.93 -5.79 7.66
CA LEU A 166 13.68 -7.05 6.97
C LEU A 166 14.97 -7.86 6.77
N GLY A 167 16.14 -7.24 6.87
CA GLY A 167 17.42 -7.85 6.56
C GLY A 167 17.48 -8.28 5.08
N ILE A 168 17.07 -7.40 4.16
CA ILE A 168 17.10 -7.67 2.73
C ILE A 168 18.56 -7.74 2.27
N VAL A 169 18.91 -8.82 1.58
CA VAL A 169 20.25 -9.05 1.06
C VAL A 169 20.25 -9.11 -0.47
N PRO A 170 21.42 -8.90 -1.13
CA PRO A 170 21.49 -8.90 -2.59
C PRO A 170 21.05 -10.20 -3.27
N GLU A 171 21.00 -11.30 -2.54
CA GLU A 171 20.55 -12.62 -3.01
C GLU A 171 19.02 -12.79 -2.97
N ASP A 172 18.31 -11.85 -2.36
CA ASP A 172 16.85 -11.90 -2.29
C ASP A 172 16.20 -11.68 -3.65
N LYS A 173 15.05 -12.33 -3.81
CA LYS A 173 14.20 -12.22 -5.00
C LYS A 173 12.76 -12.04 -4.55
N ALA A 174 12.24 -10.83 -4.65
CA ALA A 174 10.84 -10.57 -4.35
C ALA A 174 9.97 -10.85 -5.58
N ILE A 175 8.87 -11.59 -5.41
CA ILE A 175 7.87 -11.72 -6.46
C ILE A 175 6.78 -10.67 -6.29
N THR A 176 6.35 -10.02 -7.38
CA THR A 176 5.27 -9.03 -7.35
C THR A 176 3.93 -9.72 -7.11
N THR A 177 3.30 -9.40 -5.99
CA THR A 177 1.96 -9.84 -5.60
C THR A 177 0.99 -8.66 -5.49
N LEU A 178 1.55 -7.46 -5.54
CA LEU A 178 0.88 -6.18 -5.39
C LEU A 178 1.30 -5.25 -6.53
N PRO A 179 0.39 -4.41 -7.02
CA PRO A 179 0.71 -3.49 -8.11
C PRO A 179 1.71 -2.42 -7.65
N MET A 180 2.61 -2.00 -8.55
CA MET A 180 3.66 -1.03 -8.24
C MET A 180 3.15 0.39 -7.94
N GLN A 181 1.95 0.78 -8.37
CA GLN A 181 1.34 2.06 -8.00
C GLN A 181 0.74 2.06 -6.59
N TYR A 182 0.59 0.89 -5.99
CA TYR A 182 0.20 0.77 -4.60
C TYR A 182 1.42 0.94 -3.69
N THR A 183 1.35 1.83 -2.71
CA THR A 183 2.50 2.21 -1.89
C THR A 183 3.24 1.02 -1.25
N TYR A 184 2.52 -0.04 -0.86
CA TYR A 184 3.14 -1.26 -0.32
C TYR A 184 3.91 -2.02 -1.42
N GLY A 185 3.33 -2.21 -2.61
CA GLY A 185 4.02 -2.83 -3.75
C GLY A 185 5.24 -2.04 -4.18
N LEU A 186 5.11 -0.71 -4.26
CA LEU A 186 6.23 0.19 -4.57
C LEU A 186 7.36 0.08 -3.56
N SER A 187 7.04 -0.02 -2.26
CA SER A 187 8.06 -0.15 -1.21
C SER A 187 8.84 -1.47 -1.28
N ILE A 188 8.22 -2.56 -1.78
CA ILE A 188 8.92 -3.82 -2.06
C ILE A 188 9.92 -3.62 -3.21
N LEU A 189 9.48 -3.00 -4.31
CA LEU A 189 10.34 -2.69 -5.44
C LEU A 189 11.55 -1.84 -5.02
N GLN A 190 11.30 -0.72 -4.34
CA GLN A 190 12.34 0.22 -3.91
C GLN A 190 13.35 -0.45 -2.99
N SER A 191 12.89 -1.17 -1.95
CA SER A 191 13.77 -1.76 -0.94
C SER A 191 14.65 -2.88 -1.51
N HIS A 192 14.11 -3.73 -2.40
CA HIS A 192 14.91 -4.79 -3.01
C HIS A 192 15.92 -4.22 -4.02
N LEU A 193 15.52 -3.25 -4.86
CA LEU A 193 16.47 -2.59 -5.75
C LEU A 193 17.57 -1.86 -4.97
N TYR A 194 17.23 -1.16 -3.89
CA TYR A 194 18.21 -0.50 -3.03
C TYR A 194 19.25 -1.47 -2.45
N ALA A 195 18.82 -2.68 -2.08
CA ALA A 195 19.70 -3.73 -1.55
C ALA A 195 20.52 -4.48 -2.63
N GLY A 196 20.34 -4.18 -3.92
CA GLY A 196 20.97 -4.93 -5.01
C GLY A 196 20.34 -6.31 -5.25
N ALA A 197 19.14 -6.52 -4.75
CA ALA A 197 18.34 -7.73 -4.89
C ALA A 197 17.51 -7.72 -6.19
N SER A 198 16.81 -8.80 -6.50
CA SER A 198 16.03 -8.93 -7.73
C SER A 198 14.53 -8.84 -7.48
N ILE A 199 13.79 -8.39 -8.51
CA ILE A 199 12.32 -8.43 -8.53
C ILE A 199 11.85 -9.37 -9.64
N ILE A 200 11.04 -10.36 -9.28
CA ILE A 200 10.32 -11.22 -10.23
C ILE A 200 9.00 -10.53 -10.55
N LEU A 201 8.88 -10.03 -11.77
CA LEU A 201 7.75 -9.23 -12.23
C LEU A 201 6.68 -10.13 -12.85
N THR A 202 5.45 -10.01 -12.38
CA THR A 202 4.28 -10.69 -12.93
C THR A 202 2.99 -9.91 -12.62
N ASP A 203 2.06 -9.92 -13.55
CA ASP A 203 0.67 -9.48 -13.33
C ASP A 203 -0.27 -10.65 -13.01
N LYS A 204 0.26 -11.89 -12.99
CA LYS A 204 -0.49 -13.08 -12.58
C LYS A 204 -0.76 -13.04 -11.09
N THR A 205 -1.93 -13.52 -10.72
CA THR A 205 -2.34 -13.59 -9.32
C THR A 205 -1.89 -14.90 -8.68
N PHE A 206 -1.78 -14.90 -7.36
CA PHE A 206 -1.52 -16.13 -6.57
C PHE A 206 -2.64 -17.20 -6.72
N MET A 207 -3.74 -16.90 -7.41
CA MET A 207 -4.76 -17.87 -7.80
C MET A 207 -4.36 -18.67 -9.05
N ASP A 208 -3.42 -18.15 -9.84
CA ASP A 208 -2.96 -18.78 -11.07
C ASP A 208 -1.86 -19.81 -10.80
N LYS A 209 -2.00 -21.01 -11.37
CA LYS A 209 -0.96 -22.05 -11.26
C LYS A 209 0.41 -21.57 -11.77
N SER A 210 0.41 -20.78 -12.82
CA SER A 210 1.63 -20.22 -13.44
C SER A 210 2.37 -19.25 -12.51
N PHE A 211 1.69 -18.54 -11.61
CA PHE A 211 2.32 -17.74 -10.57
C PHE A 211 3.23 -18.60 -9.67
N TRP A 212 2.69 -19.73 -9.17
CA TRP A 212 3.45 -20.64 -8.29
C TRP A 212 4.58 -21.37 -9.01
N MET A 213 4.42 -21.62 -10.32
CA MET A 213 5.51 -22.16 -11.16
C MET A 213 6.63 -21.14 -11.26
N LEU A 214 6.32 -19.89 -11.63
CA LEU A 214 7.30 -18.80 -11.71
C LEU A 214 8.02 -18.58 -10.38
N LEU A 215 7.27 -18.55 -9.26
CA LEU A 215 7.84 -18.39 -7.92
C LEU A 215 8.89 -19.48 -7.61
N ARG A 216 8.59 -20.76 -7.91
CA ARG A 216 9.51 -21.89 -7.68
C ARG A 216 10.71 -21.87 -8.63
N GLU A 217 10.45 -21.71 -9.93
CA GLU A 217 11.49 -21.78 -10.98
C GLU A 217 12.51 -20.66 -10.82
N GLN A 218 12.05 -19.46 -10.44
CA GLN A 218 12.93 -18.31 -10.22
C GLN A 218 13.49 -18.26 -8.79
N GLY A 219 13.00 -19.11 -7.90
CA GLY A 219 13.47 -19.21 -6.53
C GLY A 219 13.17 -17.94 -5.73
N ALA A 220 11.91 -17.46 -5.76
CA ALA A 220 11.50 -16.31 -4.95
C ALA A 220 11.79 -16.53 -3.48
N THR A 221 12.37 -15.53 -2.82
CA THR A 221 12.75 -15.59 -1.39
C THR A 221 11.77 -14.83 -0.51
N THR A 222 11.00 -13.90 -1.08
CA THR A 222 10.11 -13.03 -0.33
C THR A 222 8.74 -12.95 -1.00
N PHE A 223 7.70 -12.90 -0.17
CA PHE A 223 6.31 -12.82 -0.61
C PHE A 223 5.56 -11.80 0.28
N GLY A 224 4.99 -10.77 -0.34
CA GLY A 224 4.19 -9.76 0.34
C GLY A 224 2.70 -9.95 0.12
N GLY A 225 1.86 -9.67 1.12
CA GLY A 225 0.42 -9.80 0.97
C GLY A 225 -0.38 -8.87 1.88
N VAL A 226 -1.58 -8.50 1.40
CA VAL A 226 -2.63 -7.88 2.21
C VAL A 226 -3.45 -8.97 2.93
N PRO A 227 -4.27 -8.67 3.95
CA PRO A 227 -5.03 -9.69 4.68
C PRO A 227 -5.81 -10.65 3.80
N TYR A 228 -6.47 -10.15 2.75
CA TYR A 228 -7.20 -10.98 1.79
C TYR A 228 -6.32 -12.06 1.13
N ILE A 229 -5.07 -11.74 0.82
CA ILE A 229 -4.13 -12.73 0.27
C ILE A 229 -3.91 -13.86 1.27
N TYR A 230 -3.74 -13.58 2.54
CA TYR A 230 -3.57 -14.59 3.60
C TYR A 230 -4.80 -15.47 3.79
N GLU A 231 -6.01 -14.89 3.71
CA GLU A 231 -7.26 -15.67 3.70
C GLU A 231 -7.30 -16.67 2.53
N MET A 232 -6.88 -16.22 1.35
CA MET A 232 -6.83 -17.09 0.16
C MET A 232 -5.71 -18.13 0.25
N LEU A 233 -4.52 -17.76 0.75
CA LEU A 233 -3.41 -18.70 0.98
C LEU A 233 -3.82 -19.84 1.94
N LYS A 234 -4.62 -19.53 2.97
CA LYS A 234 -5.21 -20.54 3.84
C LYS A 234 -6.13 -21.49 3.06
N LYS A 235 -7.04 -20.96 2.21
CA LYS A 235 -7.92 -21.77 1.34
C LYS A 235 -7.13 -22.62 0.36
N LEU A 236 -6.02 -22.12 -0.17
CA LEU A 236 -5.08 -22.82 -1.05
C LEU A 236 -4.20 -23.84 -0.31
N ARG A 237 -4.34 -23.97 1.01
CA ARG A 237 -3.54 -24.85 1.86
C ARG A 237 -2.04 -24.58 1.74
N PHE A 238 -1.63 -23.30 1.81
CA PHE A 238 -0.25 -22.82 1.67
C PHE A 238 0.75 -23.63 2.53
N GLY A 239 0.36 -24.02 3.75
CA GLY A 239 1.18 -24.85 4.63
C GLY A 239 1.65 -26.18 4.01
N ARG A 240 0.94 -26.69 2.97
CA ARG A 240 1.30 -27.95 2.26
C ARG A 240 2.16 -27.70 1.01
N MET A 241 2.39 -26.46 0.62
CA MET A 241 3.19 -26.14 -0.56
C MET A 241 4.69 -26.28 -0.25
N GLU A 242 5.43 -26.91 -1.14
CA GLU A 242 6.90 -26.95 -1.08
C GLU A 242 7.48 -25.71 -1.76
N LEU A 243 7.99 -24.77 -0.95
CA LEU A 243 8.54 -23.48 -1.37
C LEU A 243 9.87 -23.22 -0.63
N PRO A 244 10.90 -24.04 -0.88
CA PRO A 244 12.11 -24.06 -0.06
C PRO A 244 12.97 -22.79 -0.17
N SER A 245 12.76 -21.98 -1.21
CA SER A 245 13.47 -20.70 -1.39
C SER A 245 12.92 -19.55 -0.55
N LEU A 246 11.63 -19.63 -0.10
CA LEU A 246 11.02 -18.56 0.68
C LEU A 246 11.68 -18.43 2.05
N ARG A 247 12.15 -17.23 2.36
CA ARG A 247 12.76 -16.85 3.63
C ARG A 247 11.77 -16.20 4.58
N TYR A 248 10.90 -15.34 4.04
CA TYR A 248 9.90 -14.65 4.84
C TYR A 248 8.65 -14.25 4.05
N LEU A 249 7.58 -14.12 4.79
CA LEU A 249 6.32 -13.53 4.35
C LEU A 249 6.16 -12.16 5.02
N THR A 250 5.66 -11.18 4.28
CA THR A 250 5.31 -9.87 4.84
C THR A 250 3.82 -9.59 4.67
N GLN A 251 3.21 -8.98 5.68
CA GLN A 251 1.80 -8.60 5.66
C GLN A 251 1.65 -7.11 6.02
N ALA A 252 0.89 -6.38 5.22
CA ALA A 252 0.51 -4.99 5.48
C ALA A 252 -0.79 -4.64 4.74
N GLY A 253 -1.20 -3.37 4.80
CA GLY A 253 -2.31 -2.82 4.02
C GLY A 253 -3.71 -3.06 4.61
N GLY A 254 -3.78 -3.71 5.77
CA GLY A 254 -4.99 -3.94 6.55
C GLY A 254 -4.65 -4.75 7.80
N LYS A 255 -5.59 -4.79 8.75
CA LYS A 255 -5.42 -5.57 9.99
C LYS A 255 -5.56 -7.07 9.69
N LEU A 256 -4.49 -7.83 9.92
CA LEU A 256 -4.55 -9.29 9.91
C LEU A 256 -5.29 -9.76 11.15
N SER A 257 -6.26 -10.70 11.01
CA SER A 257 -6.91 -11.25 12.18
C SER A 257 -5.91 -11.98 13.07
N LYS A 258 -6.18 -12.00 14.38
CA LYS A 258 -5.30 -12.67 15.34
C LYS A 258 -5.13 -14.14 14.98
N GLU A 259 -6.22 -14.80 14.62
CA GLU A 259 -6.27 -16.20 14.25
C GLU A 259 -5.42 -16.53 13.01
N LEU A 260 -5.48 -15.67 11.97
CA LEU A 260 -4.63 -15.82 10.77
C LEU A 260 -3.16 -15.52 11.09
N ALA A 261 -2.89 -14.52 11.93
CA ALA A 261 -1.52 -14.21 12.35
C ALA A 261 -0.88 -15.39 13.11
N GLU A 262 -1.63 -16.01 14.03
CA GLU A 262 -1.19 -17.20 14.78
C GLU A 262 -0.96 -18.40 13.84
N GLU A 263 -1.92 -18.68 12.95
CA GLU A 263 -1.84 -19.79 11.97
C GLU A 263 -0.63 -19.63 11.04
N PHE A 264 -0.46 -18.46 10.41
CA PHE A 264 0.67 -18.23 9.51
C PHE A 264 2.01 -18.14 10.24
N SER A 265 2.03 -17.67 11.49
CA SER A 265 3.20 -17.72 12.34
C SER A 265 3.66 -19.17 12.58
N GLN A 266 2.70 -20.06 12.87
CA GLN A 266 2.97 -21.48 13.05
C GLN A 266 3.48 -22.14 11.74
N ILE A 267 2.83 -21.86 10.60
CA ILE A 267 3.24 -22.35 9.27
C ILE A 267 4.67 -21.90 8.94
N CYS A 268 4.98 -20.63 9.22
CA CYS A 268 6.31 -20.07 8.96
C CYS A 268 7.36 -20.75 9.86
N GLU A 269 7.08 -20.93 11.15
CA GLU A 269 7.97 -21.64 12.08
C GLU A 269 8.28 -23.06 11.60
N GLU A 270 7.26 -23.84 11.23
CA GLU A 270 7.40 -25.22 10.73
C GLU A 270 8.23 -25.31 9.43
N LYS A 271 8.19 -24.28 8.60
CA LYS A 271 8.91 -24.21 7.31
C LYS A 271 10.25 -23.48 7.39
N GLY A 272 10.67 -23.02 8.57
CA GLY A 272 11.91 -22.25 8.72
C GLY A 272 11.86 -20.85 8.08
N MET A 273 10.66 -20.31 7.87
CA MET A 273 10.40 -18.96 7.35
C MET A 273 10.07 -17.99 8.47
N LYS A 274 10.07 -16.68 8.17
CA LYS A 274 9.63 -15.62 9.08
C LYS A 274 8.30 -15.03 8.62
N LEU A 275 7.42 -14.67 9.56
CA LEU A 275 6.26 -13.83 9.31
C LEU A 275 6.51 -12.44 9.90
N ILE A 276 6.43 -11.39 9.08
CA ILE A 276 6.58 -10.01 9.53
C ILE A 276 5.28 -9.27 9.23
N VAL A 277 4.51 -8.98 10.27
CA VAL A 277 3.32 -8.13 10.20
C VAL A 277 3.77 -6.67 10.27
N MET A 278 3.22 -5.82 9.42
CA MET A 278 3.62 -4.43 9.29
C MET A 278 2.40 -3.52 9.26
N TYR A 279 2.65 -2.25 9.59
CA TYR A 279 1.65 -1.19 9.48
C TYR A 279 2.25 0.01 8.74
N GLY A 280 1.41 0.72 7.98
CA GLY A 280 1.80 1.94 7.31
C GLY A 280 0.66 2.58 6.54
N GLN A 281 0.94 3.80 6.09
CA GLN A 281 0.03 4.63 5.29
C GLN A 281 0.81 5.31 4.17
N THR A 282 0.13 5.66 3.08
CA THR A 282 0.73 6.41 1.98
C THR A 282 1.28 7.75 2.44
N GLU A 283 0.64 8.36 3.44
CA GLU A 283 1.00 9.62 4.09
C GLU A 283 2.33 9.57 4.88
N ALA A 284 2.86 8.36 5.10
CA ALA A 284 4.21 8.13 5.63
C ALA A 284 5.06 7.29 4.65
N THR A 285 4.93 7.56 3.37
CA THR A 285 5.59 6.93 2.22
C THR A 285 5.14 5.50 2.02
N ALA A 286 5.30 4.62 3.02
CA ALA A 286 4.75 3.27 2.98
C ALA A 286 4.60 2.66 4.37
N ARG A 287 5.71 2.45 5.08
CA ARG A 287 5.76 1.63 6.29
C ARG A 287 6.18 2.46 7.49
N MET A 288 5.53 2.22 8.61
CA MET A 288 5.71 2.95 9.87
C MET A 288 6.02 2.02 11.03
N ALA A 289 5.52 0.77 10.99
CA ALA A 289 5.76 -0.24 12.01
C ALA A 289 5.98 -1.63 11.42
N TYR A 290 6.65 -2.46 12.20
CA TYR A 290 6.78 -3.89 11.97
C TYR A 290 6.72 -4.66 13.29
N LEU A 291 6.16 -5.84 13.26
CA LEU A 291 6.24 -6.80 14.35
C LEU A 291 7.46 -7.67 14.13
N PRO A 292 8.51 -7.60 14.97
CA PRO A 292 9.65 -8.51 14.86
C PRO A 292 9.18 -9.95 14.86
N TRP A 293 9.68 -10.75 13.94
CA TRP A 293 9.15 -12.10 13.66
C TRP A 293 9.19 -13.03 14.90
N GLU A 294 10.12 -12.80 15.83
CA GLU A 294 10.23 -13.52 17.09
C GLU A 294 8.98 -13.37 17.99
N TYR A 295 8.26 -12.26 17.79
CA TYR A 295 7.03 -11.94 18.52
C TYR A 295 5.75 -12.20 17.72
N ALA A 296 5.86 -12.68 16.46
CA ALA A 296 4.72 -12.85 15.57
C ALA A 296 3.61 -13.72 16.18
N LYS A 297 3.96 -14.72 16.98
CA LYS A 297 3.02 -15.62 17.69
C LYS A 297 2.56 -15.04 19.02
N SER A 298 3.48 -14.60 19.87
CA SER A 298 3.16 -14.12 21.24
C SER A 298 2.45 -12.77 21.24
N LYS A 299 2.65 -11.93 20.24
CA LYS A 299 2.03 -10.61 20.05
C LYS A 299 1.09 -10.59 18.83
N ALA A 300 0.47 -11.72 18.50
CA ALA A 300 -0.46 -11.81 17.37
C ALA A 300 -1.58 -10.76 17.45
N GLY A 301 -1.83 -10.05 16.36
CA GLY A 301 -2.76 -8.92 16.28
C GLY A 301 -2.13 -7.56 16.59
N SER A 302 -0.86 -7.51 17.04
CA SER A 302 -0.09 -6.27 17.13
C SER A 302 0.39 -5.82 15.75
N MET A 303 0.53 -4.51 15.57
CA MET A 303 1.26 -3.94 14.43
C MET A 303 2.77 -3.81 14.71
N GLY A 304 3.21 -4.13 15.93
CA GLY A 304 4.60 -4.11 16.35
C GLY A 304 5.07 -2.79 16.94
N ILE A 305 6.29 -2.44 16.60
CA ILE A 305 7.04 -1.25 17.03
C ILE A 305 7.35 -0.36 15.82
N ALA A 306 7.79 0.87 16.05
CA ALA A 306 8.21 1.77 14.97
C ALA A 306 9.38 1.19 14.18
N ILE A 307 9.42 1.48 12.88
CA ILE A 307 10.57 1.16 12.02
C ILE A 307 11.82 1.94 12.45
N PRO A 308 13.04 1.50 12.10
CA PRO A 308 14.25 2.28 12.33
C PRO A 308 14.13 3.72 11.83
N GLY A 309 14.42 4.69 12.70
CA GLY A 309 14.27 6.12 12.39
C GLY A 309 12.87 6.68 12.57
N GLY A 310 11.91 5.86 13.01
CA GLY A 310 10.54 6.28 13.36
C GLY A 310 10.26 6.25 14.86
N GLU A 311 9.23 6.99 15.26
CA GLU A 311 8.75 7.04 16.64
C GLU A 311 7.22 7.07 16.67
N PHE A 312 6.61 6.35 17.64
CA PHE A 312 5.18 6.42 17.89
C PHE A 312 4.90 6.93 19.29
N TRP A 313 3.78 7.64 19.40
CA TRP A 313 3.10 7.88 20.68
C TRP A 313 1.59 7.87 20.46
N LEU A 314 0.85 7.86 21.56
CA LEU A 314 -0.61 7.98 21.55
C LEU A 314 -0.99 9.37 22.07
N ALA A 315 -1.94 10.02 21.40
CA ALA A 315 -2.46 11.31 21.81
C ALA A 315 -3.91 11.16 22.30
N ASP A 316 -4.25 11.85 23.36
CA ASP A 316 -5.62 11.98 23.86
C ASP A 316 -6.45 12.95 23.00
N THR A 317 -7.67 13.28 23.45
CA THR A 317 -8.58 14.21 22.74
C THR A 317 -8.10 15.66 22.73
N GLU A 318 -7.16 16.01 23.63
CA GLU A 318 -6.55 17.34 23.73
C GLU A 318 -5.18 17.40 23.05
N GLY A 319 -4.75 16.28 22.47
CA GLY A 319 -3.46 16.14 21.79
C GLY A 319 -2.29 15.87 22.72
N GLN A 320 -2.55 15.58 24.03
CA GLN A 320 -1.50 15.29 24.99
C GLN A 320 -1.07 13.82 24.93
N PRO A 321 0.21 13.50 25.20
CA PRO A 321 0.70 12.13 25.19
C PRO A 321 0.01 11.25 26.24
N VAL A 322 -0.48 10.08 25.83
CA VAL A 322 -0.98 9.01 26.71
C VAL A 322 0.20 8.10 27.08
N LEU A 323 0.56 8.07 28.35
CA LEU A 323 1.73 7.34 28.86
C LEU A 323 1.37 5.95 29.39
N GLU A 324 0.17 5.76 29.90
CA GLU A 324 -0.29 4.53 30.53
C GLU A 324 -0.48 3.42 29.49
N PRO A 325 -0.01 2.18 29.78
CA PRO A 325 -0.31 1.01 28.95
C PRO A 325 -1.80 0.72 28.89
N GLU A 326 -2.24 0.08 27.80
CA GLU A 326 -3.63 -0.35 27.53
C GLU A 326 -4.64 0.81 27.38
N VAL A 327 -4.24 2.06 27.55
CA VAL A 327 -5.10 3.23 27.29
C VAL A 327 -5.10 3.55 25.80
N THR A 328 -6.30 3.76 25.26
CA THR A 328 -6.49 4.08 23.83
C THR A 328 -6.31 5.57 23.56
N GLY A 329 -5.49 5.91 22.57
CA GLY A 329 -5.31 7.26 22.05
C GLY A 329 -5.24 7.25 20.52
N GLU A 330 -5.20 8.45 19.91
CA GLU A 330 -4.88 8.58 18.49
C GLU A 330 -3.41 8.27 18.27
N LEU A 331 -3.11 7.37 17.33
CA LEU A 331 -1.74 7.04 16.97
C LEU A 331 -1.11 8.20 16.22
N VAL A 332 0.01 8.69 16.74
CA VAL A 332 0.84 9.73 16.09
C VAL A 332 2.18 9.10 15.74
N TYR A 333 2.66 9.42 14.55
CA TYR A 333 3.95 8.94 14.04
C TYR A 333 4.86 10.11 13.71
N LYS A 334 6.15 9.95 14.01
CA LYS A 334 7.21 10.88 13.61
C LYS A 334 8.33 10.12 12.90
N GLY A 335 8.77 10.66 11.76
CA GLY A 335 9.86 10.05 10.98
C GLY A 335 10.15 10.82 9.70
N GLU A 336 11.36 10.65 9.16
CA GLU A 336 11.77 11.27 7.90
C GLU A 336 10.99 10.80 6.68
N ASN A 337 10.28 9.68 6.80
CA ASN A 337 9.40 9.11 5.77
C ASN A 337 7.98 9.70 5.79
N VAL A 338 7.63 10.58 6.72
CA VAL A 338 6.37 11.32 6.68
C VAL A 338 6.40 12.28 5.49
N THR A 339 5.35 12.25 4.68
CA THR A 339 5.28 12.94 3.40
C THR A 339 5.06 14.45 3.54
N LEU A 340 5.26 15.18 2.45
CA LEU A 340 5.10 16.64 2.41
C LEU A 340 3.65 17.13 2.58
N GLY A 341 2.68 16.22 2.64
CA GLY A 341 1.25 16.52 2.66
C GLY A 341 0.58 16.15 1.35
N TYR A 342 -0.56 16.75 1.09
CA TYR A 342 -1.37 16.45 -0.09
C TYR A 342 -1.28 17.52 -1.16
N ALA A 343 -1.65 17.14 -2.39
CA ALA A 343 -1.99 18.04 -3.47
C ALA A 343 -3.41 17.71 -3.96
N GLU A 344 -4.23 18.71 -4.25
CA GLU A 344 -5.56 18.58 -4.85
C GLU A 344 -5.55 19.09 -6.29
N ASN A 345 -4.55 19.87 -6.64
CA ASN A 345 -4.30 20.37 -7.99
C ASN A 345 -2.82 20.72 -8.18
N ARG A 346 -2.44 21.12 -9.41
CA ARG A 346 -1.06 21.44 -9.80
C ARG A 346 -0.39 22.56 -8.99
N PHE A 347 -1.14 23.51 -8.45
CA PHE A 347 -0.57 24.63 -7.68
C PHE A 347 -0.12 24.18 -6.28
N ASP A 348 -0.69 23.09 -5.77
CA ASP A 348 -0.26 22.51 -4.50
C ASP A 348 1.10 21.76 -4.60
N LEU A 349 1.59 21.51 -5.81
CA LEU A 349 2.84 20.78 -6.04
C LEU A 349 4.08 21.61 -5.63
N SER A 350 3.95 22.92 -5.49
CA SER A 350 5.00 23.82 -5.01
C SER A 350 4.93 24.12 -3.52
N LYS A 351 3.92 23.61 -2.79
CA LYS A 351 3.79 23.83 -1.35
C LYS A 351 4.99 23.24 -0.59
N PRO A 352 5.42 23.88 0.50
CA PRO A 352 6.44 23.34 1.38
C PRO A 352 5.96 22.07 2.11
N ASP A 353 6.79 21.48 2.94
CA ASP A 353 6.43 20.40 3.85
C ASP A 353 5.40 20.88 4.88
N GLU A 354 4.16 20.41 4.74
CA GLU A 354 3.04 20.76 5.63
C GLU A 354 3.02 19.87 6.89
N ASN A 355 3.62 18.67 6.83
CA ASN A 355 3.62 17.70 7.92
C ASN A 355 4.83 17.81 8.85
N GLN A 356 5.94 18.37 8.38
CA GLN A 356 7.17 18.57 9.15
C GLN A 356 7.67 17.30 9.87
N GLY A 357 7.53 16.16 9.20
CA GLY A 357 7.94 14.86 9.73
C GLY A 357 7.02 14.25 10.78
N GLN A 358 5.83 14.82 11.05
CA GLN A 358 4.85 14.31 12.00
C GLN A 358 3.51 14.01 11.34
N LEU A 359 2.89 12.88 11.69
CA LEU A 359 1.61 12.45 11.14
C LEU A 359 0.65 12.01 12.24
N PHE A 360 -0.48 12.71 12.35
CA PHE A 360 -1.66 12.20 13.04
C PHE A 360 -2.36 11.23 12.11
N THR A 361 -2.29 9.94 12.43
CA THR A 361 -2.66 8.86 11.49
C THR A 361 -4.16 8.74 11.25
N GLY A 362 -4.96 9.28 12.15
CA GLY A 362 -6.41 9.06 12.19
C GLY A 362 -6.79 7.64 12.63
N ASP A 363 -5.83 6.81 13.02
CA ASP A 363 -6.06 5.50 13.61
C ASP A 363 -5.99 5.60 15.15
N MET A 364 -6.90 4.91 15.82
CA MET A 364 -6.90 4.77 17.26
C MET A 364 -6.11 3.51 17.61
N ALA A 365 -5.21 3.63 18.58
CA ALA A 365 -4.36 2.53 19.01
C ALA A 365 -4.20 2.50 20.53
N LYS A 366 -3.72 1.37 21.03
CA LYS A 366 -3.22 1.23 22.40
C LYS A 366 -1.83 0.61 22.37
N ARG A 367 -1.07 0.78 23.45
CA ARG A 367 0.26 0.20 23.63
C ARG A 367 0.23 -0.73 24.84
N ASP A 368 0.79 -1.94 24.69
CA ASP A 368 0.94 -2.83 25.86
C ASP A 368 2.14 -2.43 26.75
N ALA A 369 2.30 -3.14 27.88
CA ALA A 369 3.39 -2.87 28.82
C ALA A 369 4.79 -3.16 28.26
N ASP A 370 4.89 -3.98 27.21
CA ASP A 370 6.14 -4.30 26.53
C ASP A 370 6.45 -3.33 25.37
N GLY A 371 5.59 -2.34 25.13
CA GLY A 371 5.79 -1.30 24.13
C GLY A 371 5.26 -1.62 22.74
N PHE A 372 4.52 -2.73 22.56
CA PHE A 372 3.92 -3.09 21.26
C PHE A 372 2.57 -2.38 21.07
N TYR A 373 2.34 -1.88 19.85
CA TYR A 373 1.14 -1.14 19.49
C TYR A 373 0.09 -2.03 18.83
N TYR A 374 -1.18 -1.76 19.13
CA TYR A 374 -2.34 -2.47 18.58
C TYR A 374 -3.35 -1.46 18.03
N ILE A 375 -3.70 -1.58 16.75
CA ILE A 375 -4.76 -0.76 16.16
C ILE A 375 -6.11 -1.22 16.70
N VAL A 376 -6.86 -0.29 17.27
CA VAL A 376 -8.21 -0.48 17.82
C VAL A 376 -9.26 -0.20 16.76
N GLY A 377 -9.06 0.86 15.94
CA GLY A 377 -9.97 1.24 14.87
C GLY A 377 -9.59 2.60 14.28
N ARG A 378 -10.43 3.13 13.37
CA ARG A 378 -10.23 4.45 12.80
C ARG A 378 -11.00 5.52 13.55
N LYS A 379 -10.38 6.69 13.78
CA LYS A 379 -11.01 7.83 14.46
C LYS A 379 -12.33 8.24 13.79
N LYS A 380 -12.41 8.21 12.45
CA LYS A 380 -13.62 8.51 11.66
C LYS A 380 -14.61 7.35 11.54
N ARG A 381 -14.28 6.16 12.04
CA ARG A 381 -15.14 4.97 12.04
C ARG A 381 -15.78 4.71 13.40
N PHE A 382 -15.96 5.76 14.19
CA PHE A 382 -16.78 5.74 15.39
C PHE A 382 -18.04 6.55 15.12
N LEU A 383 -19.18 5.97 15.46
CA LEU A 383 -20.48 6.65 15.46
C LEU A 383 -20.90 6.91 16.91
N LYS A 384 -21.68 7.95 17.12
CA LYS A 384 -22.43 8.16 18.36
C LYS A 384 -23.82 7.59 18.15
N LEU A 385 -24.13 6.46 18.77
CA LEU A 385 -25.46 5.87 18.75
C LEU A 385 -26.14 6.11 20.10
N PHE A 386 -27.14 6.98 20.14
CA PHE A 386 -27.88 7.34 21.36
C PHE A 386 -26.97 7.72 22.53
N GLY A 387 -25.92 8.50 22.25
CA GLY A 387 -24.94 8.96 23.24
C GLY A 387 -23.79 8.01 23.53
N SER A 388 -23.83 6.78 23.04
CA SER A 388 -22.74 5.80 23.16
C SER A 388 -21.83 5.84 21.95
N ARG A 389 -20.50 5.80 22.18
CA ARG A 389 -19.51 5.73 21.10
C ARG A 389 -19.33 4.28 20.64
N VAL A 390 -19.65 3.99 19.39
CA VAL A 390 -19.58 2.66 18.77
C VAL A 390 -18.49 2.64 17.72
N ASN A 391 -17.60 1.66 17.80
CA ASN A 391 -16.55 1.42 16.82
C ASN A 391 -17.06 0.46 15.74
N LEU A 392 -17.14 0.92 14.49
CA LEU A 392 -17.60 0.11 13.36
C LEU A 392 -16.68 -1.08 13.06
N ASP A 393 -15.35 -0.91 13.23
CA ASP A 393 -14.39 -1.99 13.01
C ASP A 393 -14.53 -3.10 14.07
N GLU A 394 -14.94 -2.73 15.28
CA GLU A 394 -15.22 -3.70 16.34
C GLU A 394 -16.51 -4.49 16.06
N VAL A 395 -17.56 -3.83 15.60
CA VAL A 395 -18.81 -4.48 15.18
C VAL A 395 -18.55 -5.47 14.04
N GLU A 396 -17.81 -5.07 13.01
CA GLU A 396 -17.37 -5.95 11.93
C GLU A 396 -16.58 -7.16 12.48
N GLY A 397 -15.64 -6.92 13.37
CA GLY A 397 -14.84 -7.97 14.00
C GLY A 397 -15.67 -8.98 14.79
N LEU A 398 -16.68 -8.53 15.51
CA LEU A 398 -17.58 -9.37 16.29
C LEU A 398 -18.45 -10.25 15.39
N LEU A 399 -19.08 -9.65 14.36
CA LEU A 399 -19.92 -10.38 13.39
C LEU A 399 -19.11 -11.37 12.54
N ASN A 400 -17.92 -10.97 12.09
CA ASN A 400 -17.03 -11.88 11.35
C ASN A 400 -16.65 -13.11 12.19
N LYS A 401 -16.36 -12.94 13.49
CA LYS A 401 -16.08 -14.06 14.41
C LYS A 401 -17.28 -14.97 14.61
N ALA A 402 -18.48 -14.42 14.57
CA ALA A 402 -19.73 -15.18 14.62
C ALA A 402 -20.06 -15.88 13.26
N GLY A 403 -19.18 -15.79 12.26
CA GLY A 403 -19.40 -16.40 10.95
C GLY A 403 -20.32 -15.59 10.02
N VAL A 404 -20.51 -14.30 10.30
CA VAL A 404 -21.27 -13.35 9.47
C VAL A 404 -20.32 -12.32 8.86
N PRO A 405 -19.73 -12.56 7.67
CA PRO A 405 -18.92 -11.59 6.97
C PRO A 405 -19.72 -10.33 6.65
N CYS A 406 -19.22 -9.17 7.08
CA CYS A 406 -19.92 -7.91 6.90
C CYS A 406 -18.98 -6.74 6.69
N ALA A 407 -19.56 -5.61 6.27
CA ALA A 407 -18.94 -4.29 6.31
C ALA A 407 -19.93 -3.31 6.96
N CYS A 408 -19.43 -2.40 7.81
CA CYS A 408 -20.25 -1.44 8.53
C CYS A 408 -20.00 -0.02 8.01
N ALA A 409 -21.08 0.76 7.87
CA ALA A 409 -21.04 2.18 7.58
C ALA A 409 -22.15 2.88 8.39
N GLY A 410 -22.37 4.17 8.16
CA GLY A 410 -23.47 4.90 8.78
C GLY A 410 -23.09 6.31 9.20
N ALA A 411 -23.95 6.92 9.98
CA ALA A 411 -23.78 8.22 10.59
C ALA A 411 -24.24 8.16 12.06
N ASP A 412 -24.07 9.25 12.81
CA ASP A 412 -24.56 9.30 14.19
C ASP A 412 -26.04 8.89 14.25
N ASP A 413 -26.37 8.09 15.25
CA ASP A 413 -27.65 7.47 15.52
C ASP A 413 -28.13 6.41 14.50
N GLN A 414 -27.33 6.07 13.47
CA GLN A 414 -27.65 5.05 12.49
C GLN A 414 -26.42 4.25 12.06
N LEU A 415 -26.33 3.00 12.47
CA LEU A 415 -25.36 2.02 12.02
C LEU A 415 -25.96 1.17 10.88
N ASP A 416 -25.30 1.14 9.73
CA ASP A 416 -25.66 0.29 8.59
C ASP A 416 -24.67 -0.88 8.48
N ILE A 417 -25.19 -2.12 8.51
CA ILE A 417 -24.42 -3.36 8.46
C ILE A 417 -24.74 -4.06 7.15
N TYR A 418 -23.76 -4.20 6.28
CA TYR A 418 -23.88 -4.81 4.96
C TYR A 418 -23.34 -6.23 4.97
N ILE A 419 -24.17 -7.22 4.63
CA ILE A 419 -23.82 -8.63 4.54
C ILE A 419 -24.07 -9.17 3.13
N THR A 420 -23.38 -10.26 2.76
CA THR A 420 -23.47 -10.84 1.41
C THR A 420 -24.31 -12.12 1.34
N ASP A 421 -24.76 -12.63 2.49
CA ASP A 421 -25.54 -13.84 2.60
C ASP A 421 -26.88 -13.54 3.29
N GLU A 422 -27.96 -13.54 2.51
CA GLU A 422 -29.32 -13.32 3.02
C GLU A 422 -29.72 -14.33 4.11
N GLY A 423 -29.22 -15.57 4.02
CA GLY A 423 -29.45 -16.59 5.04
C GLY A 423 -28.85 -16.29 6.41
N LYS A 424 -27.97 -15.31 6.49
CA LYS A 424 -27.33 -14.85 7.73
C LYS A 424 -28.00 -13.64 8.39
N LEU A 425 -29.06 -13.08 7.80
CA LEU A 425 -29.75 -11.89 8.32
C LEU A 425 -30.26 -12.09 9.76
N GLU A 426 -31.02 -13.15 10.00
CA GLU A 426 -31.58 -13.44 11.33
C GLU A 426 -30.47 -13.74 12.37
N GLU A 427 -29.41 -14.41 11.94
CA GLU A 427 -28.26 -14.72 12.78
C GLU A 427 -27.54 -13.43 13.20
N ALA A 428 -27.27 -12.53 12.24
CA ALA A 428 -26.67 -11.23 12.46
C ALA A 428 -27.51 -10.38 13.42
N GLU A 429 -28.82 -10.27 13.19
CA GLU A 429 -29.71 -9.48 14.03
C GLU A 429 -29.77 -10.02 15.47
N ARG A 430 -29.88 -11.34 15.62
CA ARG A 430 -29.89 -12.01 16.93
C ARG A 430 -28.56 -11.81 17.64
N PHE A 431 -27.44 -11.94 16.92
CA PHE A 431 -26.11 -11.72 17.46
C PHE A 431 -25.93 -10.28 17.98
N MET A 432 -26.31 -9.29 17.16
CA MET A 432 -26.24 -7.87 17.54
C MET A 432 -27.05 -7.58 18.82
N LYS A 433 -28.27 -8.08 18.91
CA LYS A 433 -29.15 -7.93 20.08
C LYS A 433 -28.61 -8.62 21.34
N ALA A 434 -27.90 -9.74 21.18
CA ALA A 434 -27.45 -10.55 22.32
C ALA A 434 -26.05 -10.16 22.83
N HIS A 435 -25.17 -9.70 21.95
CA HIS A 435 -23.73 -9.56 22.24
C HIS A 435 -23.21 -8.12 22.12
N THR A 436 -24.07 -7.17 21.76
CA THR A 436 -23.72 -5.75 21.76
C THR A 436 -24.66 -4.94 22.65
N ALA A 437 -24.16 -3.84 23.20
CA ALA A 437 -24.99 -2.89 23.92
C ALA A 437 -25.68 -1.88 23.00
N ILE A 438 -25.72 -2.15 21.70
CA ILE A 438 -26.32 -1.26 20.68
C ILE A 438 -27.83 -1.42 20.70
N ASN A 439 -28.54 -0.29 20.84
CA ASN A 439 -29.99 -0.29 20.75
C ASN A 439 -30.45 -0.87 19.41
N PRO A 440 -31.43 -1.81 19.38
CA PRO A 440 -31.93 -2.39 18.13
C PRO A 440 -32.43 -1.38 17.10
N ASN A 441 -32.87 -0.21 17.54
CA ASN A 441 -33.29 0.88 16.63
C ASN A 441 -32.10 1.69 16.08
N GLY A 442 -30.88 1.44 16.55
CA GLY A 442 -29.67 2.16 16.14
C GLY A 442 -28.93 1.44 15.01
N PHE A 443 -29.38 0.27 14.53
CA PHE A 443 -28.73 -0.40 13.42
C PHE A 443 -29.73 -0.94 12.40
N LYS A 444 -29.28 -1.05 11.14
CA LYS A 444 -29.99 -1.71 10.03
C LYS A 444 -29.07 -2.71 9.35
N LEU A 445 -29.65 -3.82 8.92
CA LEU A 445 -28.99 -4.86 8.14
C LEU A 445 -29.39 -4.71 6.66
N HIS A 446 -28.41 -4.76 5.77
CA HIS A 446 -28.56 -4.68 4.33
C HIS A 446 -27.92 -5.90 3.68
N VAL A 447 -28.60 -6.51 2.71
CA VAL A 447 -28.02 -7.56 1.87
C VAL A 447 -27.52 -6.93 0.58
N ILE A 448 -26.25 -7.18 0.26
CA ILE A 448 -25.60 -6.72 -0.98
C ILE A 448 -24.99 -7.93 -1.69
N ALA A 449 -24.82 -7.83 -3.02
CA ALA A 449 -24.24 -8.92 -3.80
C ALA A 449 -22.81 -9.25 -3.38
N GLU A 450 -22.01 -8.22 -3.14
CA GLU A 450 -20.62 -8.35 -2.67
C GLU A 450 -20.19 -7.13 -1.87
N ILE A 451 -19.22 -7.29 -0.97
CA ILE A 451 -18.56 -6.16 -0.28
C ILE A 451 -17.57 -5.56 -1.26
N PRO A 452 -17.77 -4.27 -1.67
CA PRO A 452 -16.91 -3.63 -2.65
C PRO A 452 -15.46 -3.49 -2.12
N ARG A 453 -14.49 -3.84 -2.96
CA ARG A 453 -13.06 -3.79 -2.62
C ARG A 453 -12.26 -3.10 -3.72
N SER A 454 -11.18 -2.44 -3.33
CA SER A 454 -10.19 -1.88 -4.25
C SER A 454 -9.32 -3.00 -4.86
N ASP A 455 -8.54 -2.68 -5.90
CA ASP A 455 -7.53 -3.58 -6.49
C ASP A 455 -6.52 -4.11 -5.45
N SER A 456 -6.28 -3.36 -4.38
CA SER A 456 -5.44 -3.77 -3.24
C SER A 456 -6.19 -4.61 -2.19
N GLY A 457 -7.46 -5.01 -2.43
CA GLY A 457 -8.28 -5.84 -1.54
C GLY A 457 -8.90 -5.10 -0.33
N LYS A 458 -8.76 -3.78 -0.22
CA LYS A 458 -9.36 -2.97 0.85
C LYS A 458 -10.84 -2.74 0.60
N VAL A 459 -11.66 -2.79 1.66
CA VAL A 459 -13.09 -2.46 1.58
C VAL A 459 -13.28 -0.99 1.19
N LEU A 460 -14.12 -0.75 0.20
CA LEU A 460 -14.51 0.58 -0.28
C LEU A 460 -15.80 1.01 0.44
N TYR A 461 -15.66 1.51 1.66
CA TYR A 461 -16.79 1.89 2.51
C TYR A 461 -17.70 2.97 1.92
N SER A 462 -17.16 3.84 1.07
CA SER A 462 -17.93 4.87 0.37
C SER A 462 -18.82 4.32 -0.74
N ALA A 463 -18.58 3.10 -1.18
CA ALA A 463 -19.41 2.40 -2.17
C ALA A 463 -20.47 1.49 -1.51
N LEU A 464 -20.55 1.45 -0.18
CA LEU A 464 -21.58 0.73 0.53
C LEU A 464 -22.88 1.53 0.49
N GLY A 465 -23.97 0.92 0.00
CA GLY A 465 -25.27 1.56 -0.09
C GLY A 465 -25.48 2.49 -1.29
N ALA A 466 -24.56 2.45 -2.29
CA ALA A 466 -24.71 3.18 -3.54
C ALA A 466 -25.58 2.40 -4.55
#